data_0254b6f9ce038cd863ba1007645eff8a
#
_entry.id   0254b6f9ce038cd863ba1007645eff8a
#
_cell.length_a   1.000
_cell.length_b   1.000
_cell.length_c   1.000
_cell.angle_alpha   90.00
_cell.angle_beta   90.00
_cell.angle_gamma   90.00
#
_symmetry.space_group_name_H-M   'P 1'
#
loop_
_entity.id
_entity.type
_entity.pdbx_description
1 polymer ?
#
loop_
_entity_poly.entity_id
_entity_poly.type
_entity_poly.pdbx_seq_one_letter_code
_entity_poly.pdbx_strand_id
1 'polypeptide(L)'
;HEASEDYVANERTHKVIHTAEITVTDSQYLPIKTFQNFEVDPLAGITGTLAKLEDTDEEIWVQVLTRPVADSWHKESYNWIEKVKNGGGFSLLDGGGFKWLATIFEALWKVPEPGEGGSVKELSERDKSRIAEAEKKAAKLGYQIKIRLAYLGDSQSNARLRMQAIVGTFKQFNSTNLNGFTVTNSSFDKESINAYRSRLFTDDGFILNIEELASVFHLPHTNVETPNIVWASTKTAEPPAKLPVITGDRANDENISAFGLTNFRGINHQFGMLRYDRSRHVYIIGQTGAGKSGLLELFALSDIFHNQGYAIIDPHGDFAINNMKFIPPSRLKDVVYFNPADTAYPVGFNPLEVTDPNMK
;
A
#
# COMPACT_ATOMS: atom_id res chain seq x y z
N HIS A 1 2.20 11.57 -2.00
CA HIS A 1 3.53 11.58 -1.41
C HIS A 1 4.52 11.76 -2.54
N GLU A 2 5.15 12.92 -2.64
CA GLU A 2 6.42 13.02 -3.33
C GLU A 2 7.43 12.26 -2.48
N ALA A 3 7.99 11.18 -3.02
CA ALA A 3 9.12 10.55 -2.40
C ALA A 3 10.25 11.59 -2.36
N SER A 4 10.78 11.88 -1.19
CA SER A 4 11.86 12.85 -1.01
C SER A 4 13.16 12.41 -1.71
N GLU A 5 13.25 11.13 -2.11
CA GLU A 5 14.38 10.54 -2.81
C GLU A 5 13.90 9.54 -3.86
N ASP A 6 14.45 9.60 -5.06
CA ASP A 6 14.27 8.57 -6.08
C ASP A 6 15.24 7.40 -5.79
N TYR A 7 14.76 6.38 -5.10
CA TYR A 7 15.56 5.19 -4.77
C TYR A 7 16.17 4.51 -6.00
N VAL A 8 15.53 4.64 -7.16
CA VAL A 8 16.00 4.06 -8.42
C VAL A 8 17.18 4.84 -8.99
N ALA A 9 17.28 6.14 -8.69
CA ALA A 9 18.37 7.00 -9.14
C ALA A 9 19.61 6.92 -8.22
N ASN A 10 19.43 6.54 -6.95
CA ASN A 10 20.54 6.41 -6.00
C ASN A 10 21.34 5.13 -6.28
N GLU A 11 22.60 5.29 -6.66
CA GLU A 11 23.53 4.18 -6.87
C GLU A 11 23.88 3.53 -5.53
N ARG A 12 23.19 2.44 -5.19
CA ARG A 12 23.74 1.46 -4.26
C ARG A 12 24.66 0.53 -5.07
N THR A 13 25.86 0.32 -4.58
CA THR A 13 26.89 -0.50 -5.25
C THR A 13 26.60 -1.98 -5.04
N HIS A 14 25.56 -2.51 -5.67
CA HIS A 14 25.35 -3.95 -5.74
C HIS A 14 26.22 -4.58 -6.84
N LYS A 15 26.80 -5.75 -6.52
CA LYS A 15 27.68 -6.46 -7.46
C LYS A 15 26.92 -7.20 -8.54
N VAL A 16 25.70 -7.65 -8.21
CA VAL A 16 24.85 -8.46 -9.10
C VAL A 16 23.54 -7.74 -9.32
N ILE A 17 23.20 -7.52 -10.58
CA ILE A 17 21.92 -7.01 -11.03
C ILE A 17 21.31 -8.07 -11.93
N HIS A 18 20.05 -8.45 -11.67
CA HIS A 18 19.28 -9.36 -12.51
C HIS A 18 17.95 -8.73 -12.83
N THR A 19 17.66 -8.51 -14.10
CA THR A 19 16.41 -7.92 -14.56
C THR A 19 15.57 -8.95 -15.32
N ALA A 20 14.27 -8.76 -15.30
CA ALA A 20 13.33 -9.52 -16.12
C ALA A 20 12.15 -8.65 -16.54
N GLU A 21 11.59 -8.94 -17.69
CA GLU A 21 10.33 -8.33 -18.13
C GLU A 21 9.22 -9.40 -18.12
N ILE A 22 8.03 -8.99 -17.72
CA ILE A 22 6.84 -9.83 -17.73
C ILE A 22 5.96 -9.42 -18.89
N THR A 23 5.49 -10.41 -19.63
CA THR A 23 4.51 -10.25 -20.72
C THR A 23 3.37 -11.24 -20.55
N VAL A 24 2.36 -11.12 -21.40
CA VAL A 24 1.24 -12.08 -21.43
C VAL A 24 1.62 -13.37 -22.17
N THR A 25 0.99 -14.47 -21.80
CA THR A 25 1.26 -15.82 -22.37
C THR A 25 0.57 -16.08 -23.70
N ASP A 26 -0.52 -15.38 -23.97
CA ASP A 26 -1.37 -15.54 -25.16
C ASP A 26 -1.71 -14.12 -25.69
N SER A 27 -2.62 -14.03 -26.63
CA SER A 27 -3.04 -12.75 -27.22
C SER A 27 -3.45 -11.72 -26.16
N GLN A 28 -2.97 -10.49 -26.31
CA GLN A 28 -3.32 -9.37 -25.43
C GLN A 28 -4.83 -9.05 -25.40
N TYR A 29 -5.60 -9.59 -26.32
CA TYR A 29 -7.06 -9.44 -26.36
C TYR A 29 -7.80 -10.42 -25.44
N LEU A 30 -7.12 -11.46 -24.95
CA LEU A 30 -7.64 -12.37 -23.93
C LEU A 30 -7.34 -11.83 -22.53
N PRO A 31 -8.32 -11.92 -21.60
CA PRO A 31 -8.12 -11.42 -20.24
C PRO A 31 -7.26 -12.35 -19.38
N ILE A 32 -6.56 -11.76 -18.43
CA ILE A 32 -5.98 -12.45 -17.27
C ILE A 32 -7.05 -12.60 -16.17
N LYS A 33 -6.73 -13.35 -15.13
CA LYS A 33 -7.56 -13.48 -13.94
C LYS A 33 -7.61 -12.13 -13.19
N THR A 34 -8.82 -11.63 -12.88
CA THR A 34 -9.04 -10.35 -12.21
C THR A 34 -9.38 -10.52 -10.72
N PHE A 35 -9.37 -9.41 -9.96
CA PHE A 35 -9.67 -9.38 -8.52
C PHE A 35 -10.98 -10.06 -8.14
N GLN A 36 -11.96 -10.09 -9.03
CA GLN A 36 -13.25 -10.76 -8.81
C GLN A 36 -13.14 -12.28 -8.61
N ASN A 37 -12.02 -12.88 -9.04
CA ASN A 37 -11.76 -14.30 -8.98
C ASN A 37 -10.74 -14.70 -7.91
N PHE A 38 -10.35 -13.75 -7.03
CA PHE A 38 -9.45 -14.00 -5.92
C PHE A 38 -10.21 -13.95 -4.59
N GLU A 39 -9.92 -14.89 -3.71
CA GLU A 39 -10.44 -14.88 -2.33
C GLU A 39 -9.64 -13.95 -1.42
N VAL A 40 -8.37 -13.75 -1.75
CA VAL A 40 -7.42 -12.90 -1.02
C VAL A 40 -6.82 -11.89 -2.00
N ASP A 41 -6.48 -10.71 -1.52
CA ASP A 41 -5.83 -9.68 -2.31
C ASP A 41 -4.60 -10.22 -3.05
N PRO A 42 -4.53 -10.15 -4.39
CA PRO A 42 -3.41 -10.69 -5.15
C PRO A 42 -2.07 -10.01 -4.86
N LEU A 43 -2.06 -8.78 -4.34
CA LEU A 43 -0.83 -8.12 -3.91
C LEU A 43 -0.20 -8.80 -2.70
N ALA A 44 -0.96 -9.52 -1.88
CA ALA A 44 -0.43 -10.21 -0.70
C ALA A 44 0.70 -11.20 -1.06
N GLY A 45 0.60 -11.87 -2.20
CA GLY A 45 1.66 -12.77 -2.70
C GLY A 45 2.93 -12.02 -3.09
N ILE A 46 2.80 -10.88 -3.75
CA ILE A 46 3.91 -10.01 -4.17
C ILE A 46 4.58 -9.39 -2.93
N THR A 47 3.82 -8.73 -2.08
CA THR A 47 4.33 -8.06 -0.87
C THR A 47 4.90 -9.04 0.13
N GLY A 48 4.28 -10.21 0.32
CA GLY A 48 4.80 -11.27 1.17
C GLY A 48 6.13 -11.87 0.66
N THR A 49 6.38 -11.85 -0.66
CA THR A 49 7.69 -12.24 -1.21
C THR A 49 8.73 -11.15 -0.97
N LEU A 50 8.36 -9.87 -1.08
CA LEU A 50 9.25 -8.75 -0.78
C LEU A 50 9.59 -8.67 0.71
N ALA A 51 8.66 -8.97 1.59
CA ALA A 51 8.89 -8.97 3.04
C ALA A 51 9.97 -9.96 3.50
N LYS A 52 10.21 -11.03 2.75
CA LYS A 52 11.29 -12.01 3.05
C LYS A 52 12.71 -11.46 2.83
N LEU A 53 12.85 -10.22 2.36
CA LEU A 53 14.13 -9.54 2.17
C LEU A 53 14.47 -8.60 3.34
N GLU A 54 13.63 -8.50 4.37
CA GLU A 54 13.72 -7.49 5.42
C GLU A 54 15.07 -7.42 6.13
N ASP A 55 15.70 -8.57 6.39
CA ASP A 55 16.98 -8.66 7.09
C ASP A 55 18.16 -8.90 6.14
N THR A 56 18.03 -8.57 4.87
CA THR A 56 19.07 -8.80 3.87
C THR A 56 19.49 -7.49 3.20
N ASP A 57 20.73 -7.45 2.67
CA ASP A 57 21.19 -6.36 1.79
C ASP A 57 20.69 -6.53 0.35
N GLU A 58 19.69 -7.40 0.14
CA GLU A 58 19.09 -7.68 -1.16
C GLU A 58 17.89 -6.78 -1.40
N GLU A 59 17.71 -6.35 -2.64
CA GLU A 59 16.54 -5.56 -3.06
C GLU A 59 15.84 -6.22 -4.25
N ILE A 60 14.52 -6.18 -4.26
CA ILE A 60 13.70 -6.50 -5.43
C ILE A 60 12.81 -5.30 -5.73
N TRP A 61 12.88 -4.84 -6.96
CA TRP A 61 12.06 -3.76 -7.46
C TRP A 61 11.04 -4.30 -8.45
N VAL A 62 9.79 -3.86 -8.31
CA VAL A 62 8.69 -4.14 -9.25
C VAL A 62 8.23 -2.82 -9.84
N GLN A 63 8.36 -2.68 -11.15
CA GLN A 63 7.96 -1.49 -11.87
C GLN A 63 6.81 -1.81 -12.82
N VAL A 64 5.69 -1.11 -12.66
CA VAL A 64 4.54 -1.19 -13.56
C VAL A 64 4.43 0.15 -14.28
N LEU A 65 4.77 0.16 -15.56
CA LEU A 65 4.61 1.34 -16.42
C LEU A 65 3.27 1.24 -17.14
N THR A 66 2.54 2.34 -17.17
CA THR A 66 1.23 2.40 -17.79
C THR A 66 1.11 3.62 -18.69
N ARG A 67 0.50 3.47 -19.85
CA ARG A 67 0.04 4.60 -20.67
C ARG A 67 -1.34 4.32 -21.27
N PRO A 68 -2.19 5.34 -21.43
CA PRO A 68 -3.48 5.13 -22.08
C PRO A 68 -3.27 4.71 -23.53
N VAL A 69 -4.14 3.84 -24.04
CA VAL A 69 -4.20 3.53 -25.47
C VAL A 69 -5.29 4.36 -26.13
N ALA A 70 -5.13 4.62 -27.44
CA ALA A 70 -6.15 5.29 -28.22
C ALA A 70 -7.40 4.42 -28.33
N ASP A 71 -8.56 5.04 -28.60
CA ASP A 71 -9.83 4.33 -28.78
C ASP A 71 -9.81 3.28 -29.91
N SER A 72 -8.82 3.36 -30.81
CA SER A 72 -8.59 2.36 -31.86
C SER A 72 -8.42 0.94 -31.33
N TRP A 73 -7.95 0.77 -30.07
CA TRP A 73 -7.75 -0.54 -29.48
C TRP A 73 -9.05 -1.35 -29.39
N HIS A 74 -10.20 -0.70 -29.14
CA HIS A 74 -11.51 -1.34 -29.18
C HIS A 74 -11.79 -1.92 -30.56
N LYS A 75 -11.57 -1.13 -31.61
CA LYS A 75 -11.75 -1.58 -32.99
C LYS A 75 -10.81 -2.73 -33.36
N GLU A 76 -9.56 -2.64 -32.92
CA GLU A 76 -8.56 -3.69 -33.13
C GLU A 76 -8.97 -4.99 -32.40
N SER A 77 -9.45 -4.89 -31.16
CA SER A 77 -9.95 -6.02 -30.38
C SER A 77 -11.12 -6.71 -31.07
N TYR A 78 -12.12 -5.94 -31.52
CA TYR A 78 -13.27 -6.52 -32.24
C TYR A 78 -12.87 -7.11 -33.60
N ASN A 79 -11.96 -6.48 -34.34
CA ASN A 79 -11.44 -7.04 -35.57
C ASN A 79 -10.71 -8.39 -35.34
N TRP A 80 -9.96 -8.48 -34.22
CA TRP A 80 -9.32 -9.74 -33.84
C TRP A 80 -10.37 -10.81 -33.49
N ILE A 81 -11.40 -10.46 -32.71
CA ILE A 81 -12.50 -11.36 -32.35
C ILE A 81 -13.23 -11.86 -33.61
N GLU A 82 -13.52 -11.00 -34.57
CA GLU A 82 -14.15 -11.39 -35.84
C GLU A 82 -13.28 -12.35 -36.64
N LYS A 83 -11.98 -12.12 -36.72
CA LYS A 83 -11.04 -13.04 -37.38
C LYS A 83 -11.06 -14.42 -36.72
N VAL A 84 -11.13 -14.49 -35.40
CA VAL A 84 -11.23 -15.74 -34.67
C VAL A 84 -12.56 -16.45 -34.97
N LYS A 85 -13.68 -15.70 -34.97
CA LYS A 85 -15.02 -16.24 -35.32
C LYS A 85 -15.07 -16.78 -36.72
N ASN A 86 -14.38 -16.17 -37.68
CA ASN A 86 -14.38 -16.57 -39.09
C ASN A 86 -13.37 -17.68 -39.42
N GLY A 87 -12.85 -18.41 -38.43
CA GLY A 87 -12.03 -19.59 -38.62
C GLY A 87 -10.52 -19.39 -38.63
N GLY A 88 -10.04 -18.17 -38.36
CA GLY A 88 -8.63 -17.90 -38.13
C GLY A 88 -8.22 -18.32 -36.73
N GLY A 89 -8.19 -19.56 -36.35
CA GLY A 89 -7.98 -20.06 -34.98
C GLY A 89 -6.97 -19.27 -34.16
N PHE A 90 -7.10 -19.29 -32.82
CA PHE A 90 -6.27 -18.57 -31.86
C PHE A 90 -4.75 -18.70 -32.09
N SER A 91 -4.29 -19.78 -32.68
CA SER A 91 -2.87 -20.08 -32.92
C SER A 91 -2.27 -19.38 -34.15
N LEU A 92 -3.08 -18.92 -35.10
CA LEU A 92 -2.61 -18.32 -36.35
C LEU A 92 -2.36 -16.79 -36.24
N LEU A 93 -2.92 -16.14 -35.24
CA LEU A 93 -2.90 -14.68 -35.11
C LEU A 93 -1.77 -14.16 -34.18
N ASP A 94 -1.17 -15.02 -33.33
CA ASP A 94 -0.19 -14.63 -32.33
C ASP A 94 1.26 -15.09 -32.60
N GLY A 95 1.51 -15.73 -33.71
CA GLY A 95 2.87 -16.17 -34.07
C GLY A 95 3.70 -15.03 -34.62
N GLY A 96 4.66 -14.54 -33.77
CA GLY A 96 5.65 -13.58 -34.23
C GLY A 96 6.25 -13.91 -35.58
N GLY A 97 6.33 -12.91 -36.39
CA GLY A 97 6.99 -12.57 -37.67
C GLY A 97 7.55 -13.64 -38.62
N PHE A 98 7.63 -14.91 -38.28
CA PHE A 98 8.26 -15.92 -39.16
C PHE A 98 7.34 -17.06 -39.58
N LYS A 99 6.25 -17.33 -38.86
CA LYS A 99 5.32 -18.41 -39.23
C LYS A 99 4.29 -18.01 -40.26
N TRP A 100 3.96 -16.75 -40.41
CA TRP A 100 2.99 -16.28 -41.41
C TRP A 100 3.50 -16.44 -42.84
N LEU A 101 4.82 -16.35 -43.09
CA LEU A 101 5.40 -16.59 -44.42
C LEU A 101 5.25 -18.05 -44.88
N ALA A 102 5.36 -19.02 -43.97
CA ALA A 102 5.15 -20.42 -44.30
C ALA A 102 3.68 -20.71 -44.68
N THR A 103 2.74 -20.05 -44.00
CA THR A 103 1.29 -20.24 -44.27
C THR A 103 0.87 -19.56 -45.58
N ILE A 104 1.48 -18.44 -45.95
CA ILE A 104 1.26 -17.78 -47.24
C ILE A 104 1.85 -18.65 -48.38
N PHE A 105 3.01 -19.28 -48.15
CA PHE A 105 3.60 -20.19 -49.15
C PHE A 105 2.75 -21.45 -49.39
N GLU A 106 2.16 -22.04 -48.35
CA GLU A 106 1.23 -23.15 -48.49
C GLU A 106 -0.09 -22.73 -49.16
N ALA A 107 -0.61 -21.54 -48.86
CA ALA A 107 -1.83 -21.00 -49.44
C ALA A 107 -1.69 -20.61 -50.92
N LEU A 108 -0.49 -20.22 -51.34
CA LEU A 108 -0.20 -19.86 -52.73
C LEU A 108 0.04 -21.07 -53.63
N TRP A 109 0.33 -22.26 -53.07
CA TRP A 109 0.61 -23.47 -53.86
C TRP A 109 -0.52 -24.49 -53.88
N LYS A 110 -1.59 -24.33 -53.11
CA LYS A 110 -2.81 -25.11 -53.24
C LYS A 110 -3.73 -24.47 -54.26
N VAL A 111 -3.76 -25.03 -55.45
CA VAL A 111 -4.79 -24.73 -56.48
C VAL A 111 -6.15 -25.06 -55.89
N PRO A 112 -7.13 -24.13 -55.84
CA PRO A 112 -8.47 -24.44 -55.33
C PRO A 112 -9.14 -25.47 -56.25
N GLU A 113 -9.48 -26.64 -55.75
CA GLU A 113 -10.42 -27.54 -56.44
C GLU A 113 -11.82 -26.90 -56.39
N PRO A 114 -12.53 -26.81 -57.54
CA PRO A 114 -13.86 -26.24 -57.55
C PRO A 114 -14.85 -27.26 -57.00
N GLY A 115 -15.33 -27.05 -55.78
CA GLY A 115 -16.40 -27.84 -55.21
C GLY A 115 -16.51 -27.98 -53.69
N GLU A 116 -15.57 -27.51 -52.91
CA GLU A 116 -15.78 -27.52 -51.46
C GLU A 116 -16.24 -26.14 -50.96
N GLY A 117 -17.57 -26.05 -50.81
CA GLY A 117 -18.16 -24.98 -49.99
C GLY A 117 -17.55 -25.08 -48.60
N GLY A 118 -16.79 -24.01 -48.20
CA GLY A 118 -16.13 -23.98 -46.92
C GLY A 118 -17.11 -24.30 -45.79
N SER A 119 -16.97 -25.47 -45.20
CA SER A 119 -17.67 -25.80 -43.98
C SER A 119 -17.19 -24.77 -42.93
N VAL A 120 -18.07 -23.90 -42.52
CA VAL A 120 -17.85 -23.02 -41.36
C VAL A 120 -17.53 -23.98 -40.21
N LYS A 121 -16.26 -24.04 -39.83
CA LYS A 121 -15.80 -24.91 -38.76
C LYS A 121 -16.50 -24.46 -37.49
N GLU A 122 -17.41 -25.28 -37.00
CA GLU A 122 -18.20 -24.99 -35.82
C GLU A 122 -17.21 -24.72 -34.64
N LEU A 123 -17.28 -23.54 -34.05
CA LEU A 123 -16.41 -23.13 -32.94
C LEU A 123 -16.62 -24.06 -31.75
N SER A 124 -15.55 -24.55 -31.16
CA SER A 124 -15.63 -25.34 -29.94
C SER A 124 -16.25 -24.52 -28.80
N GLU A 125 -16.89 -25.15 -27.84
CA GLU A 125 -17.43 -24.45 -26.66
C GLU A 125 -16.36 -23.67 -25.91
N ARG A 126 -15.12 -24.16 -25.91
CA ARG A 126 -13.96 -23.47 -25.39
C ARG A 126 -13.68 -22.17 -26.13
N ASP A 127 -13.74 -22.16 -27.44
CA ASP A 127 -13.47 -20.98 -28.25
C ASP A 127 -14.61 -19.96 -28.12
N LYS A 128 -15.84 -20.39 -28.02
CA LYS A 128 -16.99 -19.54 -27.74
C LYS A 128 -16.83 -18.83 -26.40
N SER A 129 -16.39 -19.56 -25.36
CA SER A 129 -16.11 -18.97 -24.03
C SER A 129 -14.96 -17.94 -24.07
N ARG A 130 -13.88 -18.24 -24.78
CA ARG A 130 -12.73 -17.33 -24.97
C ARG A 130 -13.14 -16.06 -25.69
N ILE A 131 -13.96 -16.16 -26.73
CA ILE A 131 -14.50 -15.03 -27.47
C ILE A 131 -15.35 -14.14 -26.53
N ALA A 132 -16.24 -14.72 -25.75
CA ALA A 132 -17.10 -13.98 -24.83
C ALA A 132 -16.28 -13.19 -23.79
N GLU A 133 -15.22 -13.80 -23.26
CA GLU A 133 -14.32 -13.10 -22.32
C GLU A 133 -13.49 -12.00 -23.01
N ALA A 134 -13.06 -12.22 -24.26
CA ALA A 134 -12.39 -11.17 -25.04
C ALA A 134 -13.32 -9.99 -25.34
N GLU A 135 -14.59 -10.24 -25.65
CA GLU A 135 -15.61 -9.18 -25.83
C GLU A 135 -15.82 -8.37 -24.55
N LYS A 136 -15.89 -9.02 -23.39
CA LYS A 136 -15.97 -8.32 -22.09
C LYS A 136 -14.74 -7.46 -21.82
N LYS A 137 -13.54 -7.96 -22.18
CA LYS A 137 -12.30 -7.20 -22.07
C LYS A 137 -12.32 -5.98 -23.00
N ALA A 138 -12.70 -6.17 -24.26
CA ALA A 138 -12.74 -5.13 -25.28
C ALA A 138 -13.76 -4.01 -24.98
N ALA A 139 -14.78 -4.28 -24.17
CA ALA A 139 -15.78 -3.28 -23.77
C ALA A 139 -15.28 -2.26 -22.73
N LYS A 140 -14.08 -2.45 -22.17
CA LYS A 140 -13.53 -1.63 -21.09
C LYS A 140 -12.36 -0.78 -21.56
N LEU A 141 -12.05 0.29 -20.81
CA LEU A 141 -10.87 1.13 -21.08
C LEU A 141 -9.59 0.31 -21.02
N GLY A 142 -8.75 0.42 -22.03
CA GLY A 142 -7.47 -0.26 -22.14
C GLY A 142 -6.29 0.64 -21.77
N TYR A 143 -5.24 0.00 -21.28
CA TYR A 143 -3.96 0.64 -20.99
C TYR A 143 -2.85 -0.25 -21.52
N GLN A 144 -1.87 0.37 -22.17
CA GLN A 144 -0.65 -0.34 -22.51
C GLN A 144 0.24 -0.43 -21.27
N ILE A 145 0.70 -1.63 -20.98
CA ILE A 145 1.39 -1.99 -19.74
C ILE A 145 2.76 -2.55 -20.07
N LYS A 146 3.74 -2.21 -19.23
CA LYS A 146 5.03 -2.87 -19.19
C LYS A 146 5.38 -3.16 -17.74
N ILE A 147 5.69 -4.41 -17.43
CA ILE A 147 6.07 -4.84 -16.08
C ILE A 147 7.53 -5.27 -16.11
N ARG A 148 8.34 -4.64 -15.29
CA ARG A 148 9.75 -4.94 -15.14
C ARG A 148 10.06 -5.31 -13.71
N LEU A 149 10.94 -6.28 -13.55
CA LEU A 149 11.47 -6.71 -12.28
C LEU A 149 12.98 -6.46 -12.27
N ALA A 150 13.52 -6.04 -11.13
CA ALA A 150 14.95 -5.95 -10.93
C ALA A 150 15.29 -6.50 -9.54
N TYR A 151 16.28 -7.38 -9.51
CA TYR A 151 16.94 -7.83 -8.29
C TYR A 151 18.32 -7.16 -8.20
N LEU A 152 18.66 -6.70 -7.01
CA LEU A 152 19.96 -6.12 -6.68
C LEU A 152 20.52 -6.82 -5.43
N GLY A 153 21.77 -7.24 -5.49
CA GLY A 153 22.41 -7.94 -4.38
C GLY A 153 23.83 -8.39 -4.74
N ASP A 154 24.38 -9.31 -3.98
CA ASP A 154 25.78 -9.74 -4.12
C ASP A 154 25.98 -11.16 -4.67
N SER A 155 24.89 -11.94 -4.82
CA SER A 155 24.95 -13.35 -5.21
C SER A 155 24.12 -13.66 -6.44
N GLN A 156 24.71 -14.26 -7.48
CA GLN A 156 23.99 -14.72 -8.66
C GLN A 156 23.03 -15.88 -8.37
N SER A 157 23.35 -16.74 -7.42
CA SER A 157 22.46 -17.84 -7.02
C SER A 157 21.21 -17.31 -6.36
N ASN A 158 21.35 -16.35 -5.44
CA ASN A 158 20.23 -15.67 -4.80
C ASN A 158 19.41 -14.89 -5.83
N ALA A 159 20.05 -14.20 -6.78
CA ALA A 159 19.37 -13.47 -7.84
C ALA A 159 18.39 -14.36 -8.62
N ARG A 160 18.82 -15.56 -9.01
CA ARG A 160 17.94 -16.52 -9.72
C ARG A 160 16.80 -17.00 -8.84
N LEU A 161 17.10 -17.36 -7.60
CA LEU A 161 16.10 -17.85 -6.64
C LEU A 161 15.02 -16.78 -6.35
N ARG A 162 15.47 -15.57 -6.02
CA ARG A 162 14.59 -14.45 -5.71
C ARG A 162 13.76 -14.02 -6.92
N MET A 163 14.38 -13.97 -8.11
CA MET A 163 13.67 -13.67 -9.35
C MET A 163 12.61 -14.73 -9.67
N GLN A 164 12.91 -16.01 -9.49
CA GLN A 164 11.93 -17.07 -9.66
C GLN A 164 10.77 -16.95 -8.65
N ALA A 165 11.07 -16.60 -7.41
CA ALA A 165 10.05 -16.43 -6.38
C ALA A 165 9.08 -15.28 -6.74
N ILE A 166 9.60 -14.10 -7.11
CA ILE A 166 8.74 -12.96 -7.45
C ILE A 166 7.96 -13.19 -8.75
N VAL A 167 8.57 -13.77 -9.77
CA VAL A 167 7.88 -14.19 -11.01
C VAL A 167 6.77 -15.18 -10.71
N GLY A 168 7.03 -16.10 -9.76
CA GLY A 168 6.03 -17.08 -9.31
C GLY A 168 4.75 -16.43 -8.79
N THR A 169 4.85 -15.26 -8.16
CA THR A 169 3.67 -14.53 -7.66
C THR A 169 2.77 -14.00 -8.77
N PHE A 170 3.33 -13.66 -9.93
CA PHE A 170 2.54 -13.22 -11.08
C PHE A 170 1.77 -14.37 -11.75
N LYS A 171 2.18 -15.62 -11.55
CA LYS A 171 1.44 -16.77 -12.09
C LYS A 171 0.06 -16.95 -11.47
N GLN A 172 -0.23 -16.35 -10.33
CA GLN A 172 -1.58 -16.36 -9.74
C GLN A 172 -2.64 -15.71 -10.65
N PHE A 173 -2.23 -14.82 -11.54
CA PHE A 173 -3.11 -14.17 -12.52
C PHE A 173 -3.39 -15.05 -13.76
N ASN A 174 -2.74 -16.23 -13.87
CA ASN A 174 -2.92 -17.11 -15.01
C ASN A 174 -4.27 -17.83 -14.93
N SER A 175 -4.92 -17.91 -16.08
CA SER A 175 -6.13 -18.69 -16.27
C SER A 175 -5.87 -19.80 -17.28
N THR A 176 -6.32 -21.00 -16.99
CA THR A 176 -6.05 -22.20 -17.80
C THR A 176 -6.54 -22.08 -19.26
N ASN A 177 -7.60 -21.31 -19.48
CA ASN A 177 -8.26 -21.21 -20.79
C ASN A 177 -8.16 -19.83 -21.44
N LEU A 178 -7.58 -18.84 -20.74
CA LEU A 178 -7.51 -17.46 -21.21
C LEU A 178 -6.05 -17.02 -21.31
N ASN A 179 -5.67 -16.02 -20.53
CA ASN A 179 -4.33 -15.48 -20.56
C ASN A 179 -3.64 -15.61 -19.19
N GLY A 180 -2.40 -15.20 -19.12
CA GLY A 180 -1.59 -15.17 -17.91
C GLY A 180 -0.29 -14.43 -18.15
N PHE A 181 0.63 -14.53 -17.21
CA PHE A 181 1.93 -13.89 -17.29
C PHE A 181 3.06 -14.90 -17.49
N THR A 182 4.05 -14.49 -18.28
CA THR A 182 5.30 -15.21 -18.46
C THR A 182 6.45 -14.22 -18.49
N VAL A 183 7.68 -14.73 -18.38
CA VAL A 183 8.90 -13.91 -18.39
C VAL A 183 9.45 -13.83 -19.79
N THR A 184 9.86 -12.64 -20.20
CA THR A 184 10.70 -12.38 -21.36
C THR A 184 11.96 -11.64 -20.91
N ASN A 185 13.00 -11.60 -21.72
CA ASN A 185 14.17 -10.75 -21.54
C ASN A 185 14.77 -10.78 -20.13
N SER A 186 15.15 -11.97 -19.66
CA SER A 186 15.87 -12.10 -18.38
C SER A 186 17.38 -11.90 -18.61
N SER A 187 17.98 -10.93 -17.94
CA SER A 187 19.38 -10.54 -18.13
C SER A 187 20.10 -10.21 -16.82
N PHE A 188 21.42 -10.46 -16.82
CA PHE A 188 22.34 -10.07 -15.75
C PHE A 188 23.23 -8.87 -16.13
N ASP A 189 23.02 -8.27 -17.29
CA ASP A 189 23.82 -7.14 -17.70
C ASP A 189 23.38 -5.84 -16.99
N LYS A 190 24.35 -4.94 -16.79
CA LYS A 190 24.09 -3.65 -16.15
C LYS A 190 23.32 -2.66 -17.06
N GLU A 191 23.29 -2.90 -18.34
CA GLU A 191 22.58 -2.01 -19.29
C GLU A 191 21.07 -2.17 -19.15
N SER A 192 20.60 -3.37 -18.84
CA SER A 192 19.18 -3.66 -18.65
C SER A 192 18.55 -2.82 -17.52
N ILE A 193 19.32 -2.43 -16.49
CA ILE A 193 18.86 -1.57 -15.41
C ILE A 193 18.63 -0.12 -15.88
N ASN A 194 19.30 0.33 -16.94
CA ASN A 194 19.13 1.70 -17.43
C ASN A 194 17.72 1.94 -17.95
N ALA A 195 17.12 0.97 -18.63
CA ALA A 195 15.72 1.04 -19.07
C ALA A 195 14.76 1.10 -17.87
N TYR A 196 15.10 0.40 -16.78
CA TYR A 196 14.36 0.44 -15.53
C TYR A 196 14.46 1.85 -14.89
N ARG A 197 15.68 2.38 -14.73
CA ARG A 197 15.96 3.69 -14.13
C ARG A 197 15.33 4.85 -14.91
N SER A 198 15.43 4.82 -16.23
CA SER A 198 14.87 5.86 -17.09
C SER A 198 13.34 5.79 -17.22
N ARG A 199 12.71 4.75 -16.67
CA ARG A 199 11.27 4.50 -16.84
C ARG A 199 10.85 4.54 -18.32
N LEU A 200 11.74 4.12 -19.22
CA LEU A 200 11.50 4.15 -20.64
C LEU A 200 10.36 3.19 -21.01
N PHE A 201 9.33 3.74 -21.63
CA PHE A 201 8.25 2.95 -22.20
C PHE A 201 8.54 2.69 -23.68
N THR A 202 8.87 1.45 -24.01
CA THR A 202 9.05 1.00 -25.39
C THR A 202 7.71 0.53 -25.98
N ASP A 203 7.63 0.41 -27.30
CA ASP A 203 6.38 0.07 -28.01
C ASP A 203 5.98 -1.42 -27.91
N ASP A 204 6.75 -2.21 -27.18
CA ASP A 204 6.57 -3.65 -26.98
C ASP A 204 5.75 -4.02 -25.74
N GLY A 205 4.99 -3.09 -25.17
CA GLY A 205 4.05 -3.34 -24.09
C GLY A 205 2.81 -4.14 -24.55
N PHE A 206 2.11 -4.73 -23.59
CA PHE A 206 0.84 -5.44 -23.81
C PHE A 206 -0.34 -4.65 -23.23
N ILE A 207 -1.58 -4.98 -23.65
CA ILE A 207 -2.77 -4.25 -23.21
C ILE A 207 -3.48 -5.00 -22.08
N LEU A 208 -3.72 -4.30 -20.97
CA LEU A 208 -4.67 -4.69 -19.93
C LEU A 208 -5.83 -3.70 -19.90
N ASN A 209 -7.02 -4.19 -19.59
CA ASN A 209 -8.13 -3.29 -19.29
C ASN A 209 -8.01 -2.75 -17.86
N ILE A 210 -8.87 -1.80 -17.50
CA ILE A 210 -8.82 -1.14 -16.19
C ILE A 210 -8.98 -2.10 -15.00
N GLU A 211 -9.79 -3.17 -15.14
CA GLU A 211 -9.97 -4.16 -14.07
C GLU A 211 -8.76 -5.06 -13.91
N GLU A 212 -8.16 -5.48 -15.01
CA GLU A 212 -6.94 -6.26 -15.03
C GLU A 212 -5.78 -5.45 -14.44
N LEU A 213 -5.64 -4.18 -14.85
CA LEU A 213 -4.63 -3.28 -14.30
C LEU A 213 -4.82 -3.07 -12.80
N ALA A 214 -6.05 -2.82 -12.36
CA ALA A 214 -6.36 -2.67 -10.94
C ALA A 214 -6.09 -3.96 -10.14
N SER A 215 -6.19 -5.13 -10.77
CA SER A 215 -5.84 -6.41 -10.13
C SER A 215 -4.34 -6.60 -9.95
N VAL A 216 -3.55 -6.11 -10.92
CA VAL A 216 -2.08 -6.23 -10.91
C VAL A 216 -1.44 -5.15 -10.04
N PHE A 217 -1.99 -3.95 -10.05
CA PHE A 217 -1.48 -2.81 -9.30
C PHE A 217 -2.60 -1.97 -8.69
N HIS A 218 -2.62 -1.92 -7.38
CA HIS A 218 -3.47 -1.03 -6.58
C HIS A 218 -2.76 -0.72 -5.25
N LEU A 219 -3.26 0.24 -4.51
CA LEU A 219 -2.76 0.47 -3.16
C LEU A 219 -3.23 -0.71 -2.28
N PRO A 220 -2.32 -1.35 -1.52
CA PRO A 220 -2.67 -2.48 -0.68
C PRO A 220 -3.75 -2.06 0.33
N HIS A 221 -4.70 -2.94 0.57
CA HIS A 221 -5.74 -2.76 1.57
C HIS A 221 -5.27 -3.26 2.94
N THR A 222 -5.94 -2.84 4.02
CA THR A 222 -5.61 -3.23 5.40
C THR A 222 -5.59 -4.74 5.66
N ASN A 223 -6.20 -5.52 4.79
CA ASN A 223 -6.18 -6.99 4.86
C ASN A 223 -4.87 -7.61 4.35
N VAL A 224 -3.99 -6.81 3.74
CA VAL A 224 -2.64 -7.23 3.32
C VAL A 224 -1.70 -6.96 4.47
N GLU A 225 -1.69 -7.87 5.45
CA GLU A 225 -0.75 -7.81 6.58
C GLU A 225 0.66 -8.14 6.08
N THR A 226 1.43 -7.12 5.75
CA THR A 226 2.85 -7.26 5.44
C THR A 226 3.67 -6.39 6.38
N PRO A 227 4.80 -6.89 6.89
CA PRO A 227 5.79 -6.06 7.57
C PRO A 227 6.17 -4.88 6.66
N ASN A 228 6.51 -3.72 7.23
CA ASN A 228 6.96 -2.52 6.50
C ASN A 228 5.89 -1.73 5.73
N ILE A 229 4.62 -2.12 5.74
CA ILE A 229 3.56 -1.24 5.29
C ILE A 229 3.03 -0.46 6.49
N VAL A 230 3.31 0.84 6.52
CA VAL A 230 2.73 1.74 7.54
C VAL A 230 1.31 2.09 7.12
N TRP A 231 0.34 1.50 7.80
CA TRP A 231 -1.07 1.79 7.59
C TRP A 231 -1.45 3.08 8.30
N ALA A 232 -1.63 4.16 7.54
CA ALA A 232 -2.23 5.38 8.08
C ALA A 232 -3.76 5.24 7.99
N SER A 233 -4.39 5.02 9.12
CA SER A 233 -5.86 4.87 9.21
C SER A 233 -6.63 6.19 9.10
N THR A 234 -5.95 7.33 9.06
CA THR A 234 -6.55 8.66 9.02
C THR A 234 -5.96 9.51 7.91
N LYS A 235 -6.81 10.35 7.30
CA LYS A 235 -6.32 11.39 6.40
C LYS A 235 -5.47 12.36 7.21
N THR A 236 -4.18 12.46 6.87
CA THR A 236 -3.33 13.51 7.42
C THR A 236 -3.66 14.83 6.71
N ALA A 237 -3.99 15.84 7.49
CA ALA A 237 -4.22 17.19 7.01
C ALA A 237 -3.17 18.14 7.61
N GLU A 238 -2.98 19.26 6.96
CA GLU A 238 -2.13 20.32 7.51
C GLU A 238 -2.67 20.76 8.86
N PRO A 239 -1.82 20.87 9.89
CA PRO A 239 -2.23 21.36 11.19
C PRO A 239 -2.84 22.77 11.07
N PRO A 240 -3.85 23.10 11.90
CA PRO A 240 -4.41 24.45 11.91
C PRO A 240 -3.32 25.49 12.17
N ALA A 241 -3.35 26.62 11.45
CA ALA A 241 -2.36 27.69 11.59
C ALA A 241 -2.24 28.28 13.02
N LYS A 242 -3.29 28.10 13.84
CA LYS A 242 -3.34 28.56 15.24
C LYS A 242 -3.13 27.42 16.24
N LEU A 243 -2.60 26.27 15.81
CA LEU A 243 -2.31 25.18 16.72
C LEU A 243 -1.24 25.63 17.74
N PRO A 244 -1.51 25.54 19.07
CA PRO A 244 -0.50 25.82 20.07
C PRO A 244 0.63 24.81 20.01
N VAL A 245 1.82 25.24 19.60
CA VAL A 245 3.01 24.38 19.48
C VAL A 245 4.09 24.83 20.45
N ILE A 246 4.87 23.88 20.95
CA ILE A 246 6.05 24.12 21.76
C ILE A 246 7.16 24.64 20.85
N THR A 247 7.66 25.84 21.15
CA THR A 247 8.65 26.55 20.32
C THR A 247 10.04 26.61 20.94
N GLY A 248 10.18 26.25 22.23
CA GLY A 248 11.38 26.44 23.01
C GLY A 248 11.41 27.82 23.73
N ASP A 249 10.44 28.70 23.44
CA ASP A 249 10.27 29.94 24.20
C ASP A 249 9.47 29.67 25.48
N ARG A 250 10.16 29.73 26.62
CA ARG A 250 9.60 29.41 27.93
C ARG A 250 8.32 30.19 28.25
N ALA A 251 8.28 31.47 27.93
CA ALA A 251 7.14 32.32 28.23
C ALA A 251 5.85 31.89 27.47
N ASN A 252 6.01 31.40 26.28
CA ASN A 252 4.92 30.87 25.48
C ASN A 252 4.56 29.44 25.89
N ASP A 253 5.56 28.60 26.08
CA ASP A 253 5.42 27.16 26.30
C ASP A 253 4.81 26.87 27.69
N GLU A 254 5.04 27.70 28.71
CA GLU A 254 4.41 27.59 30.04
C GLU A 254 2.87 27.63 29.98
N ASN A 255 2.30 28.22 28.95
CA ASN A 255 0.85 28.30 28.77
C ASN A 255 0.27 27.14 27.97
N ILE A 256 1.08 26.19 27.52
CA ILE A 256 0.65 25.08 26.69
C ILE A 256 0.72 23.78 27.48
N SER A 257 -0.38 23.06 27.59
CA SER A 257 -0.41 21.68 28.05
C SER A 257 -0.18 20.75 26.88
N ALA A 258 1.08 20.36 26.69
CA ALA A 258 1.48 19.52 25.55
C ALA A 258 1.02 18.06 25.73
N PHE A 259 0.47 17.46 24.67
CA PHE A 259 -0.01 16.09 24.68
C PHE A 259 0.08 15.35 23.33
N GLY A 260 0.63 15.98 22.30
CA GLY A 260 0.71 15.36 20.99
C GLY A 260 1.88 15.83 20.15
N LEU A 261 2.14 15.09 19.07
CA LEU A 261 3.10 15.43 18.02
C LEU A 261 2.37 15.53 16.69
N THR A 262 2.66 16.55 15.90
CA THR A 262 2.19 16.59 14.51
C THR A 262 2.95 15.56 13.68
N ASN A 263 2.33 15.06 12.62
CA ASN A 263 2.94 14.09 11.69
C ASN A 263 2.71 14.49 10.22
N PHE A 264 2.68 15.79 9.95
CA PHE A 264 2.41 16.29 8.62
C PHE A 264 3.72 16.55 7.86
N ARG A 265 3.87 15.95 6.67
CA ARG A 265 5.05 16.05 5.78
C ARG A 265 6.40 15.76 6.47
N GLY A 266 6.42 14.84 7.42
CA GLY A 266 7.65 14.47 8.15
C GLY A 266 8.14 15.52 9.16
N ILE A 267 7.37 16.60 9.39
CA ILE A 267 7.68 17.61 10.38
C ILE A 267 6.89 17.30 11.65
N ASN A 268 7.61 17.05 12.74
CA ASN A 268 7.03 16.74 14.04
C ASN A 268 7.18 17.95 14.96
N HIS A 269 6.09 18.66 15.24
CA HIS A 269 6.01 19.68 16.28
C HIS A 269 5.24 19.13 17.46
N GLN A 270 5.76 19.31 18.66
CA GLN A 270 5.02 19.05 19.88
C GLN A 270 3.93 20.12 20.03
N PHE A 271 2.68 19.68 20.19
CA PHE A 271 1.53 20.57 20.31
C PHE A 271 0.68 20.23 21.52
N GLY A 272 -0.17 21.15 21.90
CA GLY A 272 -1.06 20.95 23.02
C GLY A 272 -2.28 21.88 23.01
N MET A 273 -2.88 22.03 24.16
CA MET A 273 -3.98 22.93 24.43
C MET A 273 -3.50 24.08 25.31
N LEU A 274 -4.00 25.28 25.06
CA LEU A 274 -3.74 26.40 25.97
C LEU A 274 -4.33 26.08 27.35
N ARG A 275 -3.56 26.33 28.38
CA ARG A 275 -3.96 26.06 29.77
C ARG A 275 -5.28 26.76 30.14
N TYR A 276 -5.46 27.98 29.66
CA TYR A 276 -6.70 28.72 29.81
C TYR A 276 -7.91 27.99 29.20
N ASP A 277 -7.76 27.34 28.07
CA ASP A 277 -8.86 26.62 27.42
C ASP A 277 -9.27 25.38 28.20
N ARG A 278 -8.38 24.78 28.98
CA ARG A 278 -8.71 23.64 29.86
C ARG A 278 -9.73 24.02 30.94
N SER A 279 -9.77 25.29 31.36
CA SER A 279 -10.74 25.80 32.37
C SER A 279 -12.20 25.76 31.84
N ARG A 280 -12.40 25.59 30.54
CA ARG A 280 -13.70 25.44 29.90
C ARG A 280 -14.21 24.01 29.86
N HIS A 281 -13.56 23.12 30.58
CA HIS A 281 -13.78 21.69 30.63
C HIS A 281 -13.30 20.94 29.38
N VAL A 282 -12.81 19.73 29.60
CA VAL A 282 -12.38 18.79 28.55
C VAL A 282 -13.11 17.48 28.76
N TYR A 283 -13.79 17.00 27.73
CA TYR A 283 -14.47 15.72 27.76
C TYR A 283 -13.79 14.74 26.81
N ILE A 284 -13.28 13.62 27.36
CA ILE A 284 -12.50 12.63 26.61
C ILE A 284 -13.33 11.36 26.46
N ILE A 285 -13.63 10.99 25.22
CA ILE A 285 -14.41 9.80 24.86
C ILE A 285 -13.53 8.81 24.12
N GLY A 286 -13.65 7.54 24.45
CA GLY A 286 -12.98 6.44 23.76
C GLY A 286 -13.31 5.11 24.37
N GLN A 287 -13.15 4.04 23.60
CA GLN A 287 -13.32 2.68 24.13
C GLN A 287 -12.19 2.33 25.12
N THR A 288 -12.36 1.22 25.85
CA THR A 288 -11.32 0.71 26.74
C THR A 288 -10.03 0.42 25.95
N GLY A 289 -8.87 0.82 26.47
CA GLY A 289 -7.59 0.68 25.81
C GLY A 289 -7.23 1.80 24.80
N ALA A 290 -8.12 2.76 24.53
CA ALA A 290 -7.86 3.86 23.59
C ALA A 290 -6.90 4.95 24.09
N GLY A 291 -6.34 4.85 25.30
CA GLY A 291 -5.38 5.80 25.85
C GLY A 291 -5.97 7.00 26.59
N LYS A 292 -7.25 6.99 26.98
CA LYS A 292 -7.88 8.07 27.75
C LYS A 292 -7.11 8.47 29.00
N SER A 293 -6.75 7.48 29.82
CA SER A 293 -5.99 7.71 31.05
C SER A 293 -4.59 8.25 30.77
N GLY A 294 -3.93 7.78 29.69
CA GLY A 294 -2.65 8.33 29.26
C GLY A 294 -2.71 9.81 28.87
N LEU A 295 -3.80 10.24 28.22
CA LEU A 295 -4.00 11.67 27.92
C LEU A 295 -4.18 12.51 29.19
N LEU A 296 -4.94 12.00 30.17
CA LEU A 296 -5.08 12.67 31.48
C LEU A 296 -3.74 12.73 32.22
N GLU A 297 -2.93 11.68 32.12
CA GLU A 297 -1.58 11.63 32.69
C GLU A 297 -0.67 12.71 32.08
N LEU A 298 -0.72 12.91 30.77
CA LEU A 298 0.03 13.98 30.09
C LEU A 298 -0.39 15.37 30.57
N PHE A 299 -1.68 15.61 30.84
CA PHE A 299 -2.14 16.86 31.43
C PHE A 299 -1.60 17.06 32.84
N ALA A 300 -1.65 16.04 33.68
CA ALA A 300 -1.12 16.08 35.04
C ALA A 300 0.41 16.30 35.05
N LEU A 301 1.14 15.58 34.16
CA LEU A 301 2.57 15.80 33.97
C LEU A 301 2.89 17.24 33.56
N SER A 302 2.14 17.81 32.63
CA SER A 302 2.29 19.22 32.23
C SER A 302 2.11 20.17 33.41
N ASP A 303 1.13 19.89 34.29
CA ASP A 303 0.90 20.71 35.48
C ASP A 303 2.03 20.55 36.52
N ILE A 304 2.56 19.35 36.67
CA ILE A 304 3.74 19.10 37.53
C ILE A 304 4.94 19.91 37.04
N PHE A 305 5.26 19.80 35.73
CA PHE A 305 6.42 20.49 35.13
C PHE A 305 6.33 22.00 35.21
N HIS A 306 5.13 22.55 35.08
CA HIS A 306 4.92 23.99 35.13
C HIS A 306 4.54 24.51 36.53
N ASN A 307 4.77 23.70 37.56
CA ASN A 307 4.52 24.05 38.97
C ASN A 307 3.07 24.49 39.25
N GLN A 308 2.10 23.90 38.55
CA GLN A 308 0.67 24.17 38.73
C GLN A 308 0.05 23.22 39.75
N GLY A 309 -1.03 23.64 40.40
CA GLY A 309 -1.87 22.76 41.22
C GLY A 309 -2.90 22.02 40.40
N TYR A 310 -3.21 20.78 40.77
CA TYR A 310 -4.27 19.99 40.17
C TYR A 310 -4.84 19.02 41.19
N ALA A 311 -6.00 18.45 40.90
CA ALA A 311 -6.60 17.40 41.70
C ALA A 311 -7.01 16.22 40.80
N ILE A 312 -6.85 15.00 41.30
CA ILE A 312 -7.29 13.79 40.66
C ILE A 312 -8.40 13.15 41.51
N ILE A 313 -9.52 12.83 40.88
CA ILE A 313 -10.58 12.01 41.46
C ILE A 313 -10.64 10.72 40.66
N ASP A 314 -10.16 9.63 41.25
CA ASP A 314 -10.02 8.35 40.58
C ASP A 314 -10.83 7.25 41.30
N PRO A 315 -11.92 6.78 40.72
CA PRO A 315 -12.75 5.74 41.34
C PRO A 315 -12.05 4.39 41.46
N HIS A 316 -10.98 4.16 40.67
CA HIS A 316 -10.22 2.91 40.66
C HIS A 316 -8.94 2.95 41.50
N GLY A 317 -8.37 4.14 41.68
CA GLY A 317 -7.17 4.39 42.48
C GLY A 317 -5.85 4.22 41.75
N ASP A 318 -5.76 3.43 40.70
CA ASP A 318 -4.52 3.13 39.99
C ASP A 318 -3.90 4.36 39.30
N PHE A 319 -4.74 5.21 38.72
CA PHE A 319 -4.28 6.44 38.06
C PHE A 319 -3.70 7.43 39.07
N ALA A 320 -4.34 7.63 40.21
CA ALA A 320 -3.85 8.51 41.27
C ALA A 320 -2.49 8.03 41.82
N ILE A 321 -2.35 6.73 42.10
CA ILE A 321 -1.09 6.14 42.59
C ILE A 321 0.03 6.27 41.57
N ASN A 322 -0.24 6.00 40.30
CA ASN A 322 0.76 6.13 39.25
C ASN A 322 1.23 7.56 39.05
N ASN A 323 0.33 8.54 39.18
CA ASN A 323 0.67 9.96 39.05
C ASN A 323 1.61 10.47 40.16
N MET A 324 1.49 9.92 41.37
CA MET A 324 2.37 10.28 42.47
C MET A 324 3.86 10.00 42.18
N LYS A 325 4.18 9.05 41.35
CA LYS A 325 5.55 8.68 40.96
C LYS A 325 6.28 9.82 40.21
N PHE A 326 5.55 10.71 39.57
CA PHE A 326 6.10 11.84 38.81
C PHE A 326 6.28 13.12 39.63
N ILE A 327 5.81 13.16 40.89
CA ILE A 327 5.90 14.35 41.74
C ILE A 327 7.33 14.48 42.23
N PRO A 328 8.00 15.60 41.96
CA PRO A 328 9.36 15.83 42.41
C PRO A 328 9.43 15.92 43.93
N PRO A 329 10.55 15.51 44.58
CA PRO A 329 10.70 15.51 46.03
C PRO A 329 10.43 16.88 46.67
N SER A 330 10.72 17.97 45.96
CA SER A 330 10.49 19.34 46.43
C SER A 330 9.02 19.69 46.64
N ARG A 331 8.11 18.96 45.95
CA ARG A 331 6.67 19.16 46.01
C ARG A 331 5.90 18.12 46.82
N LEU A 332 6.58 17.13 47.40
CA LEU A 332 5.92 16.08 48.20
C LEU A 332 5.12 16.67 49.39
N LYS A 333 5.60 17.78 49.96
CA LYS A 333 4.88 18.47 51.05
C LYS A 333 3.54 19.10 50.63
N ASP A 334 3.33 19.28 49.33
CA ASP A 334 2.14 19.91 48.77
C ASP A 334 1.10 18.83 48.34
N VAL A 335 1.43 17.54 48.52
CA VAL A 335 0.59 16.42 48.11
C VAL A 335 -0.36 16.03 49.22
N VAL A 336 -1.63 15.98 48.92
CA VAL A 336 -2.66 15.38 49.78
C VAL A 336 -3.20 14.12 49.08
N TYR A 337 -2.90 12.99 49.68
CA TYR A 337 -3.44 11.71 49.19
C TYR A 337 -4.58 11.25 50.14
N PHE A 338 -5.79 11.22 49.59
CA PHE A 338 -6.97 10.84 50.33
C PHE A 338 -7.50 9.52 49.79
N ASN A 339 -7.42 8.45 50.59
CA ASN A 339 -7.93 7.14 50.27
C ASN A 339 -9.02 6.72 51.25
N PRO A 340 -10.31 6.81 50.92
CA PRO A 340 -11.40 6.45 51.83
C PRO A 340 -11.41 4.96 52.22
N ALA A 341 -10.75 4.08 51.41
CA ALA A 341 -10.67 2.65 51.68
C ALA A 341 -9.52 2.25 52.63
N ASP A 342 -8.63 3.18 52.95
CA ASP A 342 -7.53 2.93 53.86
C ASP A 342 -8.00 2.89 55.34
N THR A 343 -8.16 1.67 55.86
CA THR A 343 -8.58 1.46 57.23
C THR A 343 -7.43 1.58 58.23
N ALA A 344 -6.17 1.51 57.79
CA ALA A 344 -5.01 1.59 58.62
C ALA A 344 -4.67 3.07 59.00
N TYR A 345 -4.95 3.96 58.09
CA TYR A 345 -4.73 5.42 58.26
C TYR A 345 -5.98 6.19 57.85
N PRO A 346 -7.08 6.11 58.65
CA PRO A 346 -8.32 6.76 58.27
C PRO A 346 -8.18 8.26 58.37
N VAL A 347 -8.51 8.97 57.29
CA VAL A 347 -8.55 10.42 57.22
C VAL A 347 -9.97 10.91 57.44
N GLY A 348 -10.17 11.75 58.45
CA GLY A 348 -11.46 12.40 58.69
C GLY A 348 -11.63 13.55 57.64
N PHE A 349 -12.75 13.55 56.93
CA PHE A 349 -13.12 14.63 56.04
C PHE A 349 -14.51 15.15 56.37
N ASN A 350 -14.59 16.40 56.83
CA ASN A 350 -15.86 17.10 57.05
C ASN A 350 -16.14 18.11 55.94
N PRO A 351 -16.99 17.81 54.96
CA PRO A 351 -17.27 18.70 53.84
C PRO A 351 -18.05 19.96 54.26
N LEU A 352 -18.55 19.99 55.50
CA LEU A 352 -19.31 21.12 56.06
C LEU A 352 -18.48 21.96 57.03
N GLU A 353 -17.19 21.65 57.19
CA GLU A 353 -16.32 22.43 58.08
C GLU A 353 -15.98 23.77 57.44
N VAL A 354 -16.34 24.83 58.13
CA VAL A 354 -16.00 26.21 57.70
C VAL A 354 -14.65 26.58 58.33
N THR A 355 -13.60 26.52 57.52
CA THR A 355 -12.23 26.85 57.94
C THR A 355 -11.97 28.36 57.99
N ASP A 356 -12.72 29.15 57.22
CA ASP A 356 -12.68 30.59 57.22
C ASP A 356 -14.02 31.15 57.78
N PRO A 357 -14.01 31.77 58.95
CA PRO A 357 -15.23 32.34 59.55
C PRO A 357 -15.90 33.45 58.69
N ASN A 358 -15.20 34.00 57.71
CA ASN A 358 -15.72 35.01 56.80
C ASN A 358 -16.39 34.45 55.53
N MET A 359 -16.25 33.14 55.26
CA MET A 359 -16.98 32.44 54.25
C MET A 359 -18.31 31.87 54.81
N LYS A 360 -19.30 32.73 54.88
CA LYS A 360 -20.69 32.34 55.17
C LYS A 360 -21.53 32.35 53.91
#